data_92b23c2987312d77e45c826c56a42acb
#
_entry.id   92b23c2987312d77e45c826c56a42acb
#
_cell.length_a   1.000
_cell.length_b   1.000
_cell.length_c   1.000
_cell.angle_alpha   90.00
_cell.angle_beta   90.00
_cell.angle_gamma   90.00
#
_symmetry.space_group_name_H-M   'P 1'
#
loop_
_entity.id
_entity.type
_entity.pdbx_description
1 polymer ?
#
loop_
_entity_poly.entity_id
_entity_poly.type
_entity_poly.pdbx_seq_one_letter_code
_entity_poly.pdbx_strand_id
1 'polypeptide(L)'
;MALLLACGGEHEAADTVVMADSTAARKELPAALLAAEDLYALQIGERPPLLIDVRPAEEYAQGHIPGAVQLWRDRLTRTDLPYGGMAVARDTMAAVLGALGLRPDQAVVLYDDRGGCEAARVRWLMQVYGHSDVRSLDGGWATWTGEGRSTDTATVQLAVTDYHFPGPVDSSLVATLADVQAALDAGLVLLDTRFTDEYTGRDQKKGAARPGTIPGSLLYDWGNSVDYDHGQCLRDADDLRQGITALGLSPEDTIITFCHSGVRSAHTAFVLREVLGFPHVRNYDGSWTEWSHFPELPVQVDTTGAPPA
;
A
#
# COMPACT_ATOMS: atom_id res chain seq x y z
N MET A 1 -74.42 -19.88 40.37
CA MET A 1 -73.38 -20.75 39.80
C MET A 1 -72.61 -19.88 38.81
N ALA A 2 -71.60 -19.21 39.31
CA ALA A 2 -70.81 -18.21 38.57
C ALA A 2 -69.38 -18.74 38.48
N LEU A 3 -68.86 -18.95 37.25
CA LEU A 3 -67.54 -19.43 36.96
C LEU A 3 -66.63 -18.21 36.74
N LEU A 4 -65.63 -18.03 37.59
CA LEU A 4 -64.56 -17.06 37.43
C LEU A 4 -63.48 -17.63 36.54
N LEU A 5 -63.20 -16.98 35.39
CA LEU A 5 -62.02 -17.22 34.59
C LEU A 5 -60.91 -16.20 35.02
N ALA A 6 -59.79 -16.73 35.44
CA ALA A 6 -58.58 -15.93 35.71
C ALA A 6 -57.79 -15.77 34.40
N CYS A 7 -57.52 -14.52 34.02
CA CYS A 7 -56.54 -14.18 32.99
C CYS A 7 -55.14 -14.18 33.60
N GLY A 8 -54.27 -15.08 33.12
CA GLY A 8 -52.82 -15.06 33.36
C GLY A 8 -52.20 -14.05 32.43
N GLY A 9 -51.52 -13.03 33.00
CA GLY A 9 -50.67 -12.10 32.25
C GLY A 9 -49.32 -12.75 32.03
N GLU A 10 -48.94 -12.92 30.79
CA GLU A 10 -47.55 -13.26 30.39
C GLU A 10 -46.71 -12.00 30.50
N HIS A 11 -45.71 -12.07 31.37
CA HIS A 11 -44.63 -11.06 31.42
C HIS A 11 -43.67 -11.34 30.27
N GLU A 12 -43.71 -10.53 29.25
CA GLU A 12 -42.68 -10.43 28.21
C GLU A 12 -41.40 -9.86 28.83
N ALA A 13 -40.36 -10.70 28.97
CA ALA A 13 -39.04 -10.26 29.38
C ALA A 13 -38.43 -9.47 28.23
N ALA A 14 -38.28 -8.16 28.43
CA ALA A 14 -37.50 -7.34 27.52
C ALA A 14 -36.03 -7.76 27.59
N ASP A 15 -35.54 -8.43 26.55
CA ASP A 15 -34.10 -8.66 26.32
C ASP A 15 -33.40 -7.31 26.17
N THR A 16 -32.77 -6.89 27.25
CA THR A 16 -31.85 -5.75 27.24
C THR A 16 -30.59 -6.18 26.50
N VAL A 17 -30.48 -5.84 25.21
CA VAL A 17 -29.22 -5.95 24.47
C VAL A 17 -28.22 -5.05 25.17
N VAL A 18 -27.35 -5.63 25.98
CA VAL A 18 -26.18 -4.95 26.52
C VAL A 18 -25.24 -4.70 25.34
N MET A 19 -25.28 -3.49 24.82
CA MET A 19 -24.26 -2.99 23.91
C MET A 19 -22.94 -3.05 24.66
N ALA A 20 -22.07 -3.98 24.27
CA ALA A 20 -20.73 -4.04 24.81
C ALA A 20 -20.02 -2.70 24.54
N ASP A 21 -19.72 -1.99 25.60
CA ASP A 21 -18.93 -0.76 25.57
C ASP A 21 -17.48 -1.14 25.19
N SER A 22 -17.22 -1.17 23.88
CA SER A 22 -15.86 -1.39 23.38
C SER A 22 -15.09 -0.08 23.40
N THR A 23 -14.79 0.42 24.59
CA THR A 23 -13.77 1.46 24.80
C THR A 23 -12.36 0.84 24.75
N ALA A 24 -12.08 -0.03 23.80
CA ALA A 24 -10.69 -0.30 23.40
C ALA A 24 -10.15 1.02 22.86
N ALA A 25 -9.06 1.52 23.45
CA ALA A 25 -8.43 2.74 22.96
C ALA A 25 -8.15 2.57 21.46
N ARG A 26 -8.75 3.46 20.65
CA ARG A 26 -8.60 3.43 19.21
C ARG A 26 -7.12 3.61 18.86
N LYS A 27 -6.58 2.74 18.01
CA LYS A 27 -5.23 2.88 17.48
C LYS A 27 -5.09 4.22 16.77
N GLU A 28 -4.12 5.03 17.19
CA GLU A 28 -3.80 6.28 16.49
C GLU A 28 -3.09 5.94 15.18
N LEU A 29 -3.76 6.21 14.05
CA LEU A 29 -3.22 5.97 12.72
C LEU A 29 -2.44 7.18 12.21
N PRO A 30 -1.36 6.97 11.45
CA PRO A 30 -0.72 8.03 10.70
C PRO A 30 -1.72 8.74 9.80
N ALA A 31 -1.55 10.05 9.56
CA ALA A 31 -2.48 10.86 8.75
C ALA A 31 -2.71 10.31 7.32
N ALA A 32 -1.76 9.50 6.85
CA ALA A 32 -1.80 8.83 5.56
C ALA A 32 -2.71 7.59 5.51
N LEU A 33 -3.16 7.10 6.66
CA LEU A 33 -4.06 5.95 6.78
C LEU A 33 -5.42 6.37 7.29
N LEU A 34 -6.43 5.59 6.94
CA LEU A 34 -7.81 5.73 7.42
C LEU A 34 -8.29 4.41 8.02
N ALA A 35 -9.01 4.48 9.12
CA ALA A 35 -9.82 3.37 9.58
C ALA A 35 -11.09 3.22 8.73
N ALA A 36 -11.67 2.03 8.70
CA ALA A 36 -12.87 1.77 7.89
C ALA A 36 -14.09 2.60 8.32
N GLU A 37 -14.22 2.91 9.61
CA GLU A 37 -15.28 3.79 10.11
C GLU A 37 -15.12 5.25 9.62
N ASP A 38 -13.87 5.75 9.52
CA ASP A 38 -13.60 7.10 9.02
C ASP A 38 -13.87 7.21 7.53
N LEU A 39 -13.51 6.17 6.75
CA LEU A 39 -13.85 6.11 5.34
C LEU A 39 -15.34 6.20 5.12
N TYR A 40 -16.15 5.44 5.90
CA TYR A 40 -17.60 5.50 5.80
C TYR A 40 -18.14 6.91 6.07
N ALA A 41 -17.64 7.57 7.12
CA ALA A 41 -18.02 8.95 7.43
C ALA A 41 -17.66 9.93 6.30
N LEU A 42 -16.50 9.76 5.66
CA LEU A 42 -16.09 10.60 4.53
C LEU A 42 -16.97 10.36 3.28
N GLN A 43 -17.38 9.12 3.01
CA GLN A 43 -18.21 8.79 1.84
C GLN A 43 -19.59 9.45 1.89
N ILE A 44 -20.17 9.64 3.08
CA ILE A 44 -21.49 10.29 3.26
C ILE A 44 -21.38 11.80 3.50
N GLY A 45 -20.16 12.36 3.52
CA GLY A 45 -19.89 13.77 3.73
C GLY A 45 -20.18 14.63 2.48
N GLU A 46 -20.07 15.96 2.63
CA GLU A 46 -20.33 16.92 1.54
C GLU A 46 -19.30 16.82 0.38
N ARG A 47 -18.07 16.37 0.67
CA ARG A 47 -16.97 16.24 -0.30
C ARG A 47 -16.37 14.84 -0.22
N PRO A 48 -17.05 13.84 -0.74
CA PRO A 48 -16.53 12.47 -0.68
C PRO A 48 -15.24 12.35 -1.50
N PRO A 49 -14.25 11.59 -0.97
CA PRO A 49 -13.05 11.28 -1.70
C PRO A 49 -13.38 10.40 -2.92
N LEU A 50 -12.51 10.40 -3.92
CA LEU A 50 -12.53 9.33 -4.91
C LEU A 50 -11.97 8.07 -4.24
N LEU A 51 -12.79 7.05 -4.12
CA LEU A 51 -12.39 5.75 -3.60
C LEU A 51 -11.93 4.87 -4.75
N ILE A 52 -10.71 4.33 -4.68
CA ILE A 52 -10.12 3.51 -5.73
C ILE A 52 -9.75 2.14 -5.17
N ASP A 53 -10.33 1.11 -5.75
CA ASP A 53 -9.94 -0.29 -5.57
C ASP A 53 -8.77 -0.60 -6.50
N VAL A 54 -7.60 -0.89 -5.92
CA VAL A 54 -6.41 -1.20 -6.72
C VAL A 54 -6.16 -2.70 -6.87
N ARG A 55 -7.17 -3.54 -6.61
CA ARG A 55 -7.13 -4.99 -6.90
C ARG A 55 -7.37 -5.29 -8.38
N PRO A 56 -7.04 -6.51 -8.85
CA PRO A 56 -7.41 -6.98 -10.17
C PRO A 56 -8.91 -6.83 -10.45
N ALA A 57 -9.27 -6.63 -11.73
CA ALA A 57 -10.67 -6.40 -12.13
C ALA A 57 -11.60 -7.56 -11.76
N GLU A 58 -11.10 -8.79 -11.77
CA GLU A 58 -11.84 -10.00 -11.40
C GLU A 58 -12.21 -9.99 -9.91
N GLU A 59 -11.31 -9.53 -9.04
CA GLU A 59 -11.54 -9.43 -7.59
C GLU A 59 -12.52 -8.29 -7.28
N TYR A 60 -12.36 -7.14 -7.95
CA TYR A 60 -13.32 -6.03 -7.86
C TYR A 60 -14.74 -6.45 -8.26
N ALA A 61 -14.89 -7.21 -9.35
CA ALA A 61 -16.19 -7.69 -9.84
C ALA A 61 -16.88 -8.68 -8.88
N GLN A 62 -16.10 -9.43 -8.08
CA GLN A 62 -16.66 -10.34 -7.07
C GLN A 62 -17.20 -9.59 -5.85
N GLY A 63 -16.73 -8.38 -5.60
CA GLY A 63 -17.17 -7.51 -4.52
C GLY A 63 -16.16 -6.41 -4.24
N HIS A 64 -16.64 -5.20 -3.98
CA HIS A 64 -15.84 -4.03 -3.68
C HIS A 64 -16.54 -3.11 -2.67
N ILE A 65 -15.84 -2.15 -2.12
CA ILE A 65 -16.42 -1.14 -1.23
C ILE A 65 -17.37 -0.26 -2.05
N PRO A 66 -18.63 -0.03 -1.61
CA PRO A 66 -19.60 0.76 -2.35
C PRO A 66 -19.03 2.11 -2.80
N GLY A 67 -19.23 2.45 -4.07
CA GLY A 67 -18.73 3.70 -4.66
C GLY A 67 -17.28 3.67 -5.13
N ALA A 68 -16.54 2.59 -4.93
CA ALA A 68 -15.18 2.47 -5.42
C ALA A 68 -15.12 2.31 -6.94
N VAL A 69 -14.18 2.99 -7.59
CA VAL A 69 -13.78 2.73 -8.99
C VAL A 69 -12.56 1.81 -9.02
N GLN A 70 -12.42 1.01 -10.08
CA GLN A 70 -11.34 0.04 -10.20
C GLN A 70 -10.13 0.62 -10.95
N LEU A 71 -8.92 0.39 -10.42
CA LEU A 71 -7.65 0.73 -11.05
C LEU A 71 -6.59 -0.33 -10.77
N TRP A 72 -6.36 -1.25 -11.68
CA TRP A 72 -5.23 -2.17 -11.55
C TRP A 72 -3.92 -1.54 -12.04
N ARG A 73 -2.81 -1.84 -11.38
CA ARG A 73 -1.48 -1.25 -11.63
C ARG A 73 -0.96 -1.41 -13.05
N ASP A 74 -1.43 -2.40 -13.83
CA ASP A 74 -1.01 -2.59 -15.21
C ASP A 74 -1.31 -1.36 -16.08
N ARG A 75 -2.37 -0.61 -15.74
CA ARG A 75 -2.69 0.68 -16.39
C ARG A 75 -1.68 1.79 -16.06
N LEU A 76 -0.89 1.61 -15.01
CA LEU A 76 0.12 2.56 -14.53
C LEU A 76 1.56 2.06 -14.78
N THR A 77 1.72 1.00 -15.59
CA THR A 77 3.01 0.38 -15.88
C THR A 77 3.37 0.55 -17.35
N ARG A 78 4.61 0.95 -17.61
CA ARG A 78 5.17 1.05 -18.99
C ARG A 78 5.35 -0.33 -19.60
N THR A 79 5.08 -0.44 -20.89
CA THR A 79 5.21 -1.68 -21.68
C THR A 79 6.22 -1.56 -22.82
N ASP A 80 6.86 -0.40 -22.96
CA ASP A 80 7.81 -0.07 -24.03
C ASP A 80 9.29 -0.29 -23.64
N LEU A 81 9.55 -0.78 -22.42
CA LEU A 81 10.87 -1.12 -21.93
C LEU A 81 11.14 -2.62 -22.02
N PRO A 82 12.40 -3.04 -22.12
CA PRO A 82 12.78 -4.47 -22.15
C PRO A 82 12.59 -5.17 -20.80
N TYR A 83 12.28 -4.44 -19.74
CA TYR A 83 11.95 -4.91 -18.39
C TYR A 83 10.65 -4.27 -17.91
N GLY A 84 9.92 -4.94 -17.00
CA GLY A 84 8.64 -4.49 -16.51
C GLY A 84 8.72 -3.70 -15.21
N GLY A 85 7.60 -3.12 -14.79
CA GLY A 85 7.42 -2.52 -13.46
C GLY A 85 7.58 -1.01 -13.40
N MET A 86 8.24 -0.38 -14.38
CA MET A 86 8.38 1.09 -14.44
C MET A 86 7.04 1.79 -14.57
N ALA A 87 6.89 2.90 -13.85
CA ALA A 87 5.70 3.73 -13.90
C ALA A 87 5.53 4.42 -15.26
N VAL A 88 4.27 4.61 -15.68
CA VAL A 88 3.94 5.48 -16.81
C VAL A 88 4.32 6.93 -16.53
N ALA A 89 4.44 7.74 -17.58
CA ALA A 89 4.69 9.17 -17.45
C ALA A 89 3.51 9.89 -16.75
N ARG A 90 3.81 11.05 -16.15
CA ARG A 90 2.86 11.89 -15.41
C ARG A 90 1.57 12.16 -16.19
N ASP A 91 1.69 12.55 -17.45
CA ASP A 91 0.53 12.88 -18.28
C ASP A 91 -0.34 11.64 -18.61
N THR A 92 0.31 10.48 -18.80
CA THR A 92 -0.41 9.20 -18.95
C THR A 92 -1.18 8.85 -17.68
N MET A 93 -0.56 9.00 -16.51
CA MET A 93 -1.26 8.77 -15.24
C MET A 93 -2.40 9.77 -15.03
N ALA A 94 -2.20 11.05 -15.38
CA ALA A 94 -3.26 12.06 -15.32
C ALA A 94 -4.47 11.67 -16.18
N ALA A 95 -4.24 11.22 -17.42
CA ALA A 95 -5.31 10.74 -18.30
C ALA A 95 -6.04 9.52 -17.71
N VAL A 96 -5.32 8.57 -17.10
CA VAL A 96 -5.93 7.41 -16.42
C VAL A 96 -6.80 7.85 -15.26
N LEU A 97 -6.32 8.75 -14.40
CA LEU A 97 -7.08 9.26 -13.24
C LEU A 97 -8.29 10.11 -13.66
N GLY A 98 -8.14 10.93 -14.72
CA GLY A 98 -9.26 11.68 -15.30
C GLY A 98 -10.35 10.78 -15.86
N ALA A 99 -9.97 9.66 -16.50
CA ALA A 99 -10.93 8.65 -16.98
C ALA A 99 -11.68 7.95 -15.83
N LEU A 100 -11.13 7.94 -14.61
CA LEU A 100 -11.79 7.49 -13.39
C LEU A 100 -12.63 8.58 -12.71
N GLY A 101 -12.70 9.79 -13.27
CA GLY A 101 -13.49 10.89 -12.75
C GLY A 101 -12.83 11.70 -11.62
N LEU A 102 -11.52 11.55 -11.40
CA LEU A 102 -10.78 12.34 -10.39
C LEU A 102 -10.77 13.83 -10.76
N ARG A 103 -11.01 14.71 -9.77
CA ARG A 103 -10.84 16.15 -9.89
C ARG A 103 -9.55 16.61 -9.19
N PRO A 104 -8.91 17.72 -9.61
CA PRO A 104 -7.62 18.16 -9.05
C PRO A 104 -7.62 18.45 -7.55
N ASP A 105 -8.75 18.88 -7.00
CA ASP A 105 -8.97 19.26 -5.60
C ASP A 105 -9.65 18.16 -4.76
N GLN A 106 -9.83 16.97 -5.33
CA GLN A 106 -10.53 15.88 -4.66
C GLN A 106 -9.55 14.99 -3.93
N ALA A 107 -9.80 14.72 -2.65
CA ALA A 107 -9.10 13.70 -1.89
C ALA A 107 -9.26 12.32 -2.53
N VAL A 108 -8.24 11.47 -2.38
CA VAL A 108 -8.27 10.08 -2.87
C VAL A 108 -8.06 9.13 -1.71
N VAL A 109 -8.82 8.05 -1.69
CA VAL A 109 -8.59 6.91 -0.79
C VAL A 109 -8.37 5.66 -1.62
N LEU A 110 -7.29 4.95 -1.31
CA LEU A 110 -6.87 3.73 -1.99
C LEU A 110 -7.04 2.54 -1.07
N TYR A 111 -7.38 1.38 -1.62
CA TYR A 111 -7.33 0.13 -0.87
C TYR A 111 -6.99 -1.06 -1.78
N ASP A 112 -6.40 -2.08 -1.17
CA ASP A 112 -6.15 -3.38 -1.77
C ASP A 112 -6.54 -4.52 -0.81
N ASP A 113 -6.11 -5.74 -1.09
CA ASP A 113 -6.28 -6.93 -0.26
C ASP A 113 -4.95 -7.61 0.07
N ARG A 114 -3.84 -6.88 -0.06
CA ARG A 114 -2.48 -7.39 0.08
C ARG A 114 -1.65 -6.55 1.04
N GLY A 115 -2.22 -6.24 2.21
CA GLY A 115 -1.53 -5.49 3.26
C GLY A 115 -1.13 -4.08 2.87
N GLY A 116 -1.84 -3.46 1.89
CA GLY A 116 -1.61 -2.08 1.49
C GLY A 116 -0.48 -1.88 0.47
N CYS A 117 0.18 -2.92 -0.05
CA CYS A 117 1.36 -2.73 -0.90
C CYS A 117 1.03 -2.20 -2.31
N GLU A 118 -0.09 -2.63 -2.91
CA GLU A 118 -0.54 -2.13 -4.21
C GLU A 118 -1.10 -0.69 -4.05
N ALA A 119 -1.82 -0.41 -2.95
CA ALA A 119 -2.28 0.93 -2.60
C ALA A 119 -1.10 1.88 -2.37
N ALA A 120 -0.07 1.45 -1.65
CA ALA A 120 1.14 2.24 -1.43
C ALA A 120 1.87 2.59 -2.73
N ARG A 121 1.88 1.68 -3.72
CA ARG A 121 2.44 1.95 -5.05
C ARG A 121 1.72 3.09 -5.77
N VAL A 122 0.39 3.03 -5.84
CA VAL A 122 -0.41 4.08 -6.48
C VAL A 122 -0.31 5.39 -5.72
N ARG A 123 -0.34 5.34 -4.38
CA ARG A 123 -0.16 6.49 -3.52
C ARG A 123 1.18 7.19 -3.75
N TRP A 124 2.28 6.41 -3.77
CA TRP A 124 3.61 6.93 -4.05
C TRP A 124 3.67 7.65 -5.41
N LEU A 125 3.10 7.06 -6.48
CA LEU A 125 3.03 7.70 -7.79
C LEU A 125 2.24 9.01 -7.78
N MET A 126 1.10 9.03 -7.07
CA MET A 126 0.29 10.25 -6.92
C MET A 126 1.09 11.36 -6.24
N GLN A 127 1.82 11.05 -5.16
CA GLN A 127 2.67 12.00 -4.45
C GLN A 127 3.83 12.48 -5.34
N VAL A 128 4.53 11.57 -6.00
CA VAL A 128 5.61 11.91 -6.94
C VAL A 128 5.13 12.90 -8.00
N TYR A 129 3.92 12.70 -8.52
CA TYR A 129 3.38 13.55 -9.58
C TYR A 129 2.65 14.79 -9.06
N GLY A 130 2.57 15.00 -7.75
CA GLY A 130 2.09 16.23 -7.14
C GLY A 130 0.63 16.22 -6.69
N HIS A 131 0.02 15.04 -6.46
CA HIS A 131 -1.26 14.92 -5.76
C HIS A 131 -1.01 14.40 -4.35
N SER A 132 -1.05 15.29 -3.35
CA SER A 132 -0.68 14.97 -1.97
C SER A 132 -1.85 14.50 -1.09
N ASP A 133 -3.11 14.87 -1.42
CA ASP A 133 -4.28 14.44 -0.64
C ASP A 133 -4.71 13.04 -1.03
N VAL A 134 -3.86 12.07 -0.70
CA VAL A 134 -4.05 10.66 -0.96
C VAL A 134 -3.77 9.84 0.28
N ARG A 135 -4.73 9.01 0.68
CA ARG A 135 -4.67 8.15 1.88
C ARG A 135 -4.95 6.71 1.50
N SER A 136 -4.56 5.78 2.35
CA SER A 136 -4.88 4.36 2.20
C SER A 136 -5.79 3.90 3.32
N LEU A 137 -6.69 2.98 3.02
CA LEU A 137 -7.51 2.29 4.02
C LEU A 137 -6.62 1.25 4.72
N ASP A 138 -6.46 1.37 6.04
CA ASP A 138 -5.67 0.42 6.83
C ASP A 138 -6.34 -0.96 6.82
N GLY A 139 -5.57 -2.00 6.47
CA GLY A 139 -6.06 -3.36 6.26
C GLY A 139 -6.96 -3.55 5.01
N GLY A 140 -7.28 -2.48 4.30
CA GLY A 140 -7.96 -2.51 3.01
C GLY A 140 -9.25 -3.32 2.98
N TRP A 141 -9.36 -4.20 1.97
CA TRP A 141 -10.53 -5.06 1.78
C TRP A 141 -10.73 -6.06 2.91
N ALA A 142 -9.63 -6.59 3.49
CA ALA A 142 -9.71 -7.57 4.56
C ALA A 142 -10.36 -7.00 5.83
N THR A 143 -9.95 -5.80 6.24
CA THR A 143 -10.58 -5.10 7.39
C THR A 143 -12.02 -4.73 7.09
N TRP A 144 -12.32 -4.15 5.91
CA TRP A 144 -13.66 -3.77 5.54
C TRP A 144 -14.67 -4.91 5.65
N THR A 145 -14.33 -6.05 5.07
CA THR A 145 -15.18 -7.25 5.09
C THR A 145 -15.18 -7.96 6.44
N GLY A 146 -14.03 -7.97 7.14
CA GLY A 146 -13.90 -8.53 8.49
C GLY A 146 -14.79 -7.82 9.52
N GLU A 147 -15.04 -6.53 9.35
CA GLU A 147 -15.99 -5.74 10.16
C GLU A 147 -17.45 -5.92 9.71
N GLY A 148 -17.73 -6.78 8.74
CA GLY A 148 -19.09 -7.04 8.25
C GLY A 148 -19.73 -5.86 7.52
N ARG A 149 -18.93 -4.93 6.98
CA ARG A 149 -19.41 -3.77 6.23
C ARG A 149 -20.01 -4.18 4.89
N SER A 150 -20.92 -3.33 4.36
CA SER A 150 -21.59 -3.59 3.08
C SER A 150 -20.60 -3.59 1.92
N THR A 151 -20.86 -4.47 0.94
CA THR A 151 -20.11 -4.57 -0.31
C THR A 151 -21.05 -4.43 -1.50
N ASP A 152 -20.51 -4.08 -2.67
CA ASP A 152 -21.24 -3.95 -3.91
C ASP A 152 -20.54 -4.75 -5.02
N THR A 153 -21.27 -5.07 -6.08
CA THR A 153 -20.74 -5.70 -7.30
C THR A 153 -21.05 -4.86 -8.55
N ALA A 154 -21.80 -3.76 -8.39
CA ALA A 154 -22.16 -2.89 -9.49
C ALA A 154 -20.97 -2.03 -9.90
N THR A 155 -20.55 -2.14 -11.18
CA THR A 155 -19.45 -1.32 -11.68
C THR A 155 -19.76 0.17 -11.58
N VAL A 156 -18.91 0.92 -10.89
CA VAL A 156 -19.01 2.37 -10.75
C VAL A 156 -18.40 3.04 -11.96
N GLN A 157 -19.18 3.89 -12.63
CA GLN A 157 -18.71 4.73 -13.72
C GLN A 157 -18.99 6.20 -13.38
N LEU A 158 -17.94 7.00 -13.32
CA LEU A 158 -18.03 8.44 -13.10
C LEU A 158 -17.83 9.18 -14.44
N ALA A 159 -18.28 10.43 -14.46
CA ALA A 159 -18.04 11.30 -15.62
C ALA A 159 -16.51 11.55 -15.75
N VAL A 160 -15.99 11.40 -16.96
CA VAL A 160 -14.60 11.69 -17.27
C VAL A 160 -14.28 13.16 -16.98
N THR A 161 -13.14 13.43 -16.38
CA THR A 161 -12.65 14.78 -16.08
C THR A 161 -11.36 15.08 -16.85
N ASP A 162 -11.08 16.36 -17.05
CA ASP A 162 -9.78 16.82 -17.54
C ASP A 162 -8.84 17.01 -16.32
N TYR A 163 -8.36 15.89 -15.82
CA TYR A 163 -7.52 15.90 -14.62
C TYR A 163 -6.07 16.25 -14.93
N HIS A 164 -5.54 17.18 -14.17
CA HIS A 164 -4.13 17.53 -14.13
C HIS A 164 -3.62 17.51 -12.70
N PHE A 165 -2.43 16.99 -12.50
CA PHE A 165 -1.81 17.00 -11.16
C PHE A 165 -1.66 18.43 -10.63
N PRO A 166 -2.15 18.74 -9.41
CA PRO A 166 -2.19 20.10 -8.89
C PRO A 166 -0.81 20.64 -8.49
N GLY A 167 0.13 19.76 -8.10
CA GLY A 167 1.47 20.13 -7.64
C GLY A 167 2.57 19.82 -8.64
N PRO A 168 3.80 20.25 -8.38
CA PRO A 168 4.98 19.88 -9.15
C PRO A 168 5.36 18.41 -8.93
N VAL A 169 6.26 17.91 -9.78
CA VAL A 169 6.88 16.58 -9.55
C VAL A 169 7.81 16.66 -8.34
N ASP A 170 7.64 15.74 -7.40
CA ASP A 170 8.54 15.60 -6.25
C ASP A 170 9.59 14.51 -6.52
N SER A 171 10.74 14.92 -7.04
CA SER A 171 11.86 14.03 -7.30
C SER A 171 12.56 13.52 -6.03
N SER A 172 12.28 14.11 -4.86
CA SER A 172 12.86 13.64 -3.58
C SER A 172 12.32 12.28 -3.13
N LEU A 173 11.23 11.81 -3.74
CA LEU A 173 10.62 10.52 -3.47
C LEU A 173 11.14 9.40 -4.39
N VAL A 174 11.87 9.74 -5.45
CA VAL A 174 12.27 8.80 -6.52
C VAL A 174 13.77 8.61 -6.51
N ALA A 175 14.21 7.35 -6.65
CA ALA A 175 15.57 7.01 -7.03
C ALA A 175 15.57 6.41 -8.44
N THR A 176 16.53 6.85 -9.24
CA THR A 176 16.83 6.31 -10.57
C THR A 176 17.92 5.24 -10.49
N LEU A 177 18.15 4.50 -11.59
CA LEU A 177 19.29 3.60 -11.69
C LEU A 177 20.63 4.29 -11.36
N ALA A 178 20.85 5.51 -11.87
CA ALA A 178 22.05 6.28 -11.59
C ALA A 178 22.19 6.66 -10.11
N ASP A 179 21.07 6.98 -9.43
CA ASP A 179 21.07 7.23 -7.99
C ASP A 179 21.47 6.00 -7.19
N VAL A 180 20.99 4.80 -7.61
CA VAL A 180 21.34 3.53 -6.93
C VAL A 180 22.82 3.19 -7.14
N GLN A 181 23.36 3.39 -8.34
CA GLN A 181 24.80 3.21 -8.61
C GLN A 181 25.64 4.16 -7.74
N ALA A 182 25.27 5.46 -7.69
CA ALA A 182 25.96 6.44 -6.85
C ALA A 182 25.85 6.10 -5.34
N ALA A 183 24.70 5.59 -4.90
CA ALA A 183 24.49 5.16 -3.51
C ALA A 183 25.37 3.96 -3.16
N LEU A 184 25.50 2.98 -4.07
CA LEU A 184 26.37 1.83 -3.89
C LEU A 184 27.83 2.25 -3.76
N ASP A 185 28.31 3.15 -4.63
CA ASP A 185 29.68 3.68 -4.59
C ASP A 185 29.96 4.49 -3.32
N ALA A 186 28.95 5.21 -2.81
CA ALA A 186 29.06 6.02 -1.59
C ALA A 186 28.84 5.22 -0.29
N GLY A 187 28.47 3.95 -0.38
CA GLY A 187 28.14 3.12 0.80
C GLY A 187 26.86 3.58 1.53
N LEU A 188 25.89 4.17 0.80
CA LEU A 188 24.57 4.52 1.35
C LEU A 188 23.70 3.26 1.47
N VAL A 189 22.66 3.34 2.30
CA VAL A 189 21.77 2.21 2.55
C VAL A 189 20.91 1.89 1.33
N LEU A 190 21.07 0.69 0.80
CA LEU A 190 20.18 0.06 -0.15
C LEU A 190 19.36 -0.99 0.59
N LEU A 191 18.02 -0.86 0.60
CA LEU A 191 17.12 -1.73 1.34
C LEU A 191 16.30 -2.58 0.38
N ASP A 192 16.65 -3.87 0.27
CA ASP A 192 15.89 -4.86 -0.49
C ASP A 192 14.65 -5.28 0.32
N THR A 193 13.47 -5.06 -0.24
CA THR A 193 12.21 -5.34 0.46
C THR A 193 11.51 -6.58 -0.09
N ARG A 194 12.26 -7.46 -0.77
CA ARG A 194 11.76 -8.73 -1.29
C ARG A 194 11.80 -9.82 -0.22
N PHE A 195 11.27 -10.98 -0.59
CA PHE A 195 11.40 -12.19 0.22
C PHE A 195 12.84 -12.70 0.23
N THR A 196 13.21 -13.41 1.31
CA THR A 196 14.56 -13.97 1.50
C THR A 196 15.05 -14.80 0.30
N ASP A 197 14.19 -15.59 -0.31
CA ASP A 197 14.59 -16.44 -1.45
C ASP A 197 14.89 -15.62 -2.72
N GLU A 198 14.19 -14.50 -2.94
CA GLU A 198 14.53 -13.55 -4.01
C GLU A 198 15.86 -12.85 -3.73
N TYR A 199 16.09 -12.40 -2.46
CA TYR A 199 17.32 -11.73 -2.04
C TYR A 199 18.55 -12.63 -2.17
N THR A 200 18.45 -13.86 -1.71
CA THR A 200 19.56 -14.82 -1.74
C THR A 200 19.82 -15.39 -3.14
N GLY A 201 18.87 -15.19 -4.09
CA GLY A 201 18.96 -15.73 -5.44
C GLY A 201 18.51 -17.19 -5.55
N ARG A 202 17.89 -17.75 -4.52
CA ARG A 202 17.25 -19.09 -4.58
C ARG A 202 15.99 -19.09 -5.43
N ASP A 203 15.27 -17.96 -5.47
CA ASP A 203 14.14 -17.74 -6.38
C ASP A 203 14.49 -16.62 -7.37
N GLN A 204 14.30 -16.92 -8.66
CA GLN A 204 14.34 -15.92 -9.73
C GLN A 204 12.94 -15.66 -10.23
N LYS A 205 12.29 -14.66 -9.67
CA LYS A 205 10.94 -14.27 -10.07
C LYS A 205 10.87 -13.87 -11.54
N LYS A 206 9.78 -14.26 -12.21
CA LYS A 206 9.54 -13.91 -13.62
C LYS A 206 9.68 -12.38 -13.84
N GLY A 207 10.44 -11.99 -14.86
CA GLY A 207 10.77 -10.60 -15.19
C GLY A 207 12.16 -10.16 -14.74
N ALA A 208 12.78 -10.86 -13.78
CA ALA A 208 14.18 -10.65 -13.45
C ALA A 208 15.09 -11.39 -14.47
N ALA A 209 16.11 -10.71 -14.98
CA ALA A 209 17.07 -11.30 -15.91
C ALA A 209 18.12 -12.18 -15.19
N ARG A 210 18.40 -11.90 -13.91
CA ARG A 210 19.36 -12.63 -13.06
C ARG A 210 18.81 -12.82 -11.65
N PRO A 211 19.17 -13.91 -10.94
CA PRO A 211 18.85 -14.08 -9.51
C PRO A 211 19.78 -13.23 -8.64
N GLY A 212 19.44 -13.05 -7.35
CA GLY A 212 20.26 -12.37 -6.34
C GLY A 212 19.79 -10.97 -6.00
N THR A 213 20.68 -10.16 -5.44
CA THR A 213 20.41 -8.79 -4.97
C THR A 213 21.52 -7.81 -5.36
N ILE A 214 21.33 -6.51 -5.12
CA ILE A 214 22.35 -5.48 -5.24
C ILE A 214 23.37 -5.70 -4.12
N PRO A 215 24.68 -5.77 -4.41
CA PRO A 215 25.70 -6.04 -3.39
C PRO A 215 25.66 -5.04 -2.23
N GLY A 216 25.77 -5.55 -1.00
CA GLY A 216 25.77 -4.74 0.21
C GLY A 216 24.40 -4.21 0.64
N SER A 217 23.32 -4.57 -0.07
CA SER A 217 21.98 -4.22 0.37
C SER A 217 21.58 -4.98 1.65
N LEU A 218 20.81 -4.32 2.52
CA LEU A 218 20.15 -4.94 3.66
C LEU A 218 18.83 -5.56 3.21
N LEU A 219 18.41 -6.63 3.87
CA LEU A 219 17.10 -7.25 3.64
C LEU A 219 16.11 -6.80 4.70
N TYR A 220 14.97 -6.27 4.27
CA TYR A 220 13.77 -6.07 5.07
C TYR A 220 12.55 -6.56 4.31
N ASP A 221 12.11 -7.77 4.58
CA ASP A 221 10.87 -8.25 3.96
C ASP A 221 9.71 -7.29 4.30
N TRP A 222 9.10 -6.70 3.27
CA TRP A 222 8.00 -5.73 3.42
C TRP A 222 6.83 -6.28 4.25
N GLY A 223 6.59 -7.59 4.16
CA GLY A 223 5.53 -8.29 4.90
C GLY A 223 5.72 -8.21 6.42
N ASN A 224 6.93 -7.95 6.91
CA ASN A 224 7.17 -7.70 8.33
C ASN A 224 6.47 -6.44 8.85
N SER A 225 5.98 -5.58 7.97
CA SER A 225 5.21 -4.39 8.35
C SER A 225 3.70 -4.65 8.47
N VAL A 226 3.22 -5.84 8.10
CA VAL A 226 1.79 -6.16 8.03
C VAL A 226 1.40 -7.13 9.13
N ASP A 227 0.30 -6.87 9.81
CA ASP A 227 -0.34 -7.79 10.75
C ASP A 227 -1.37 -8.65 10.02
N TYR A 228 -0.93 -9.80 9.54
CA TYR A 228 -1.77 -10.75 8.79
C TYR A 228 -2.85 -11.43 9.65
N ASP A 229 -2.67 -11.45 10.96
CA ASP A 229 -3.62 -12.05 11.89
C ASP A 229 -4.78 -11.11 12.24
N HIS A 230 -4.59 -9.80 12.05
CA HIS A 230 -5.58 -8.77 12.36
C HIS A 230 -5.93 -7.90 11.15
N GLY A 231 -6.56 -8.50 10.14
CA GLY A 231 -7.12 -7.77 8.99
C GLY A 231 -6.10 -7.20 8.03
N GLN A 232 -4.86 -7.67 8.03
CA GLN A 232 -3.76 -7.16 7.20
C GLN A 232 -3.47 -5.67 7.40
N CYS A 233 -3.76 -5.16 8.60
CA CYS A 233 -3.43 -3.78 8.98
C CYS A 233 -1.93 -3.56 9.11
N LEU A 234 -1.52 -2.31 9.07
CA LEU A 234 -0.15 -1.96 9.41
C LEU A 234 0.13 -2.30 10.88
N ARG A 235 1.30 -2.88 11.18
CA ARG A 235 1.74 -3.10 12.57
C ARG A 235 1.88 -1.79 13.32
N ASP A 236 1.98 -1.87 14.63
CA ASP A 236 2.19 -0.68 15.47
C ASP A 236 3.55 -0.04 15.21
N ALA A 237 3.61 1.30 15.30
CA ALA A 237 4.81 2.06 15.00
C ALA A 237 6.03 1.64 15.84
N ASP A 238 5.82 1.18 17.07
CA ASP A 238 6.91 0.72 17.95
C ASP A 238 7.47 -0.62 17.48
N ASP A 239 6.63 -1.57 17.04
CA ASP A 239 7.07 -2.85 16.47
C ASP A 239 7.84 -2.61 15.17
N LEU A 240 7.33 -1.71 14.31
CA LEU A 240 7.98 -1.33 13.07
C LEU A 240 9.36 -0.70 13.34
N ARG A 241 9.43 0.22 14.31
CA ARG A 241 10.67 0.88 14.69
C ARG A 241 11.69 -0.13 15.23
N GLN A 242 11.25 -1.09 16.03
CA GLN A 242 12.12 -2.15 16.54
C GLN A 242 12.72 -2.97 15.38
N GLY A 243 11.92 -3.39 14.41
CA GLY A 243 12.37 -4.14 13.24
C GLY A 243 13.40 -3.37 12.39
N ILE A 244 13.18 -2.09 12.17
CA ILE A 244 14.09 -1.22 11.41
C ILE A 244 15.39 -0.95 12.20
N THR A 245 15.28 -0.68 13.50
CA THR A 245 16.46 -0.45 14.36
C THR A 245 17.33 -1.72 14.50
N ALA A 246 16.73 -2.91 14.47
CA ALA A 246 17.47 -4.17 14.49
C ALA A 246 18.38 -4.37 13.25
N LEU A 247 18.08 -3.68 12.14
CA LEU A 247 18.96 -3.60 10.96
C LEU A 247 20.08 -2.54 11.11
N GLY A 248 20.15 -1.84 12.25
CA GLY A 248 21.10 -0.76 12.49
C GLY A 248 20.71 0.56 11.83
N LEU A 249 19.46 0.70 11.36
CA LEU A 249 18.98 1.90 10.66
C LEU A 249 18.40 2.93 11.63
N SER A 250 18.62 4.20 11.29
CA SER A 250 18.17 5.37 12.05
C SER A 250 17.58 6.45 11.12
N PRO A 251 16.81 7.42 11.63
CA PRO A 251 16.24 8.49 10.81
C PRO A 251 17.27 9.38 10.07
N GLU A 252 18.52 9.37 10.50
CA GLU A 252 19.62 10.12 9.90
C GLU A 252 20.13 9.48 8.59
N ASP A 253 19.80 8.20 8.35
CA ASP A 253 20.27 7.47 7.19
C ASP A 253 19.58 7.91 5.91
N THR A 254 20.35 7.97 4.82
CA THR A 254 19.81 8.10 3.47
C THR A 254 19.57 6.70 2.92
N ILE A 255 18.30 6.37 2.66
CA ILE A 255 17.86 5.03 2.28
C ILE A 255 17.24 5.04 0.89
N ILE A 256 17.65 4.09 0.04
CA ILE A 256 16.94 3.76 -1.19
C ILE A 256 16.31 2.38 -1.03
N THR A 257 14.98 2.33 -1.05
CA THR A 257 14.24 1.07 -1.04
C THR A 257 14.08 0.54 -2.45
N PHE A 258 14.20 -0.78 -2.63
CA PHE A 258 13.88 -1.45 -3.88
C PHE A 258 13.24 -2.81 -3.63
N CYS A 259 12.57 -3.35 -4.64
CA CYS A 259 12.03 -4.70 -4.57
C CYS A 259 12.15 -5.41 -5.93
N HIS A 260 11.13 -6.12 -6.38
CA HIS A 260 11.13 -6.70 -7.72
C HIS A 260 10.84 -5.63 -8.79
N SER A 261 9.81 -4.78 -8.58
CA SER A 261 9.29 -3.82 -9.56
C SER A 261 8.69 -2.55 -8.90
N GLY A 262 9.28 -2.08 -7.80
CA GLY A 262 8.93 -0.82 -7.15
C GLY A 262 7.61 -0.81 -6.33
N VAL A 263 6.92 -1.93 -6.18
CA VAL A 263 5.62 -2.02 -5.50
C VAL A 263 5.79 -2.21 -3.99
N ARG A 264 6.39 -3.34 -3.58
CA ARG A 264 6.65 -3.65 -2.15
C ARG A 264 7.55 -2.62 -1.50
N SER A 265 8.52 -2.11 -2.25
CA SER A 265 9.43 -1.05 -1.79
C SER A 265 8.75 0.31 -1.63
N ALA A 266 7.69 0.62 -2.40
CA ALA A 266 6.87 1.79 -2.15
C ALA A 266 6.13 1.70 -0.80
N HIS A 267 5.69 0.51 -0.40
CA HIS A 267 5.11 0.27 0.92
C HIS A 267 6.14 0.50 2.03
N THR A 268 7.34 -0.08 1.92
CA THR A 268 8.39 0.13 2.93
C THR A 268 8.84 1.60 2.97
N ALA A 269 8.95 2.28 1.82
CA ALA A 269 9.24 3.72 1.79
C ALA A 269 8.15 4.55 2.51
N PHE A 270 6.89 4.19 2.33
CA PHE A 270 5.77 4.79 3.08
C PHE A 270 5.92 4.57 4.59
N VAL A 271 6.20 3.33 5.03
CA VAL A 271 6.40 3.00 6.45
C VAL A 271 7.54 3.84 7.03
N LEU A 272 8.69 3.86 6.37
CA LEU A 272 9.85 4.62 6.85
C LEU A 272 9.56 6.12 6.93
N ARG A 273 9.00 6.71 5.87
CA ARG A 273 8.79 8.17 5.80
C ARG A 273 7.65 8.66 6.68
N GLU A 274 6.47 8.05 6.56
CA GLU A 274 5.24 8.63 7.08
C GLU A 274 4.78 8.03 8.40
N VAL A 275 5.28 6.84 8.74
CA VAL A 275 5.01 6.20 10.02
C VAL A 275 6.17 6.38 11.00
N LEU A 276 7.41 6.18 10.53
CA LEU A 276 8.60 6.21 11.37
C LEU A 276 9.37 7.54 11.32
N GLY A 277 9.03 8.43 10.37
CA GLY A 277 9.59 9.78 10.31
C GLY A 277 10.99 9.88 9.71
N PHE A 278 11.42 8.93 8.88
CA PHE A 278 12.70 9.00 8.15
C PHE A 278 12.62 10.01 7.01
N PRO A 279 13.38 11.11 7.03
CA PRO A 279 13.23 12.17 6.04
C PRO A 279 13.89 11.84 4.69
N HIS A 280 14.88 10.97 4.66
CA HIS A 280 15.76 10.74 3.52
C HIS A 280 15.56 9.36 2.88
N VAL A 281 14.31 9.02 2.54
CA VAL A 281 13.96 7.74 1.89
C VAL A 281 13.46 7.98 0.49
N ARG A 282 14.00 7.25 -0.49
CA ARG A 282 13.57 7.25 -1.89
C ARG A 282 13.23 5.84 -2.32
N ASN A 283 12.22 5.68 -3.18
CA ASN A 283 11.88 4.41 -3.79
C ASN A 283 12.51 4.31 -5.19
N TYR A 284 13.24 3.24 -5.46
CA TYR A 284 13.79 2.93 -6.78
C TYR A 284 12.71 2.24 -7.62
N ASP A 285 12.19 2.97 -8.61
CA ASP A 285 11.07 2.55 -9.45
C ASP A 285 11.39 1.28 -10.25
N GLY A 286 12.50 1.26 -10.97
CA GLY A 286 12.92 0.14 -11.80
C GLY A 286 13.26 -1.12 -11.02
N SER A 287 13.75 -0.96 -9.79
CA SER A 287 14.00 -2.05 -8.86
C SER A 287 14.85 -3.19 -9.47
N TRP A 288 14.62 -4.44 -9.02
CA TRP A 288 15.38 -5.59 -9.48
C TRP A 288 15.17 -5.92 -10.97
N THR A 289 13.97 -5.69 -11.51
CA THR A 289 13.70 -5.93 -12.94
C THR A 289 14.57 -5.07 -13.83
N GLU A 290 14.79 -3.80 -13.49
CA GLU A 290 15.71 -2.92 -14.20
C GLU A 290 17.17 -3.29 -13.90
N TRP A 291 17.59 -3.36 -12.63
CA TRP A 291 18.96 -3.62 -12.24
C TRP A 291 19.50 -4.92 -12.83
N SER A 292 18.73 -6.00 -12.70
CA SER A 292 19.14 -7.33 -13.19
C SER A 292 19.22 -7.42 -14.72
N HIS A 293 18.58 -6.51 -15.44
CA HIS A 293 18.58 -6.47 -16.90
C HIS A 293 19.93 -6.04 -17.48
N PHE A 294 20.70 -5.23 -16.75
CA PHE A 294 22.00 -4.73 -17.20
C PHE A 294 23.13 -5.68 -16.75
N PRO A 295 23.76 -6.44 -17.69
CA PRO A 295 24.74 -7.47 -17.34
C PRO A 295 26.02 -6.90 -16.71
N GLU A 296 26.35 -5.63 -16.97
CA GLU A 296 27.49 -4.92 -16.40
C GLU A 296 27.33 -4.53 -14.93
N LEU A 297 26.10 -4.51 -14.41
CA LEU A 297 25.86 -4.17 -13.01
C LEU A 297 26.16 -5.35 -12.09
N PRO A 298 26.77 -5.11 -10.92
CA PRO A 298 27.12 -6.18 -10.00
C PRO A 298 25.89 -6.82 -9.37
N VAL A 299 25.99 -8.12 -9.08
CA VAL A 299 24.95 -8.92 -8.42
C VAL A 299 25.61 -9.76 -7.33
N GLN A 300 24.96 -9.81 -6.19
CA GLN A 300 25.30 -10.71 -5.10
C GLN A 300 24.30 -11.86 -5.04
N VAL A 301 24.82 -13.10 -4.96
CA VAL A 301 24.03 -14.31 -4.74
C VAL A 301 24.58 -14.99 -3.50
N ASP A 302 23.70 -15.39 -2.59
CA ASP A 302 24.12 -16.17 -1.43
C ASP A 302 24.34 -17.64 -1.83
N THR A 303 25.59 -18.06 -1.86
CA THR A 303 25.98 -19.44 -2.14
C THR A 303 26.07 -20.31 -0.90
N THR A 304 25.91 -19.74 0.30
CA THR A 304 26.14 -20.45 1.58
C THR A 304 24.90 -21.17 2.08
N GLY A 305 23.71 -20.78 1.61
CA GLY A 305 22.43 -21.32 2.07
C GLY A 305 22.07 -20.95 3.53
N ALA A 306 22.87 -20.09 4.17
CA ALA A 306 22.55 -19.55 5.47
C ALA A 306 21.50 -18.42 5.34
N PRO A 307 20.58 -18.24 6.32
CA PRO A 307 19.73 -17.04 6.33
C PRO A 307 20.62 -15.80 6.43
N PRO A 308 20.24 -14.67 5.79
CA PRO A 308 20.94 -13.40 5.97
C PRO A 308 20.93 -13.00 7.44
N ALA A 309 22.03 -12.43 7.90
CA ALA A 309 22.23 -12.00 9.28
C ALA A 309 21.32 -10.86 9.68
#